data_3e46d5697ea890430f3ee5742706286a
#
_entry.id   3e46d5697ea890430f3ee5742706286a
#
_cell.length_a   1.000
_cell.length_b   1.000
_cell.length_c   1.000
_cell.angle_alpha   90.00
_cell.angle_beta   90.00
_cell.angle_gamma   90.00
#
_symmetry.space_group_name_H-M   'P 1'
#
loop_
_entity.id
_entity.type
_entity.pdbx_description
1 polymer ?
#
loop_
_entity_poly.entity_id
_entity_poly.type
_entity_poly.pdbx_seq_one_letter_code
_entity_poly.pdbx_strand_id
1 'polypeptide(L)'
;MSDGNHENRTAWGFLGVRLPLPEDKQWAADQVTILKALGVLDPETGEPTARLEVVKAADLARLTQEAWQTERDKMIKTCTKCHSESYAREQLGMGDKIMQDADRLMAEAIEVVAGLYRDGIIKKPADYAFAYPDFLFFMQTGGAEGAKNLEVSHIDQVLFEMYMKHRMRAYQAFFHVNPDYAYWYGWAMLTKDLGEIKEMAKTMRAVHGGTKK
;
A
#
# COMPACT_ATOMS: atom_id res chain seq x y z
N MET A 1 17.59 18.37 1.61
CA MET A 1 16.68 17.50 2.35
C MET A 1 17.30 16.12 2.55
N SER A 2 18.44 16.10 3.19
CA SER A 2 19.20 14.89 3.46
C SER A 2 19.47 14.77 4.96
N ASP A 3 18.43 14.71 5.75
CA ASP A 3 18.62 14.12 7.05
C ASP A 3 18.30 12.63 6.91
N GLY A 4 19.00 11.78 7.64
CA GLY A 4 18.96 10.31 7.52
C GLY A 4 17.59 9.65 7.72
N ASN A 5 16.52 10.45 7.70
CA ASN A 5 15.14 10.01 7.75
C ASN A 5 14.48 9.87 6.37
N HIS A 6 15.15 10.31 5.30
CA HIS A 6 14.57 10.20 3.95
C HIS A 6 14.47 8.74 3.51
N GLU A 7 15.46 7.94 3.80
CA GLU A 7 15.46 6.50 3.48
C GLU A 7 14.39 5.76 4.26
N ASN A 8 14.26 6.03 5.57
CA ASN A 8 13.21 5.44 6.40
C ASN A 8 11.80 5.84 5.94
N ARG A 9 11.61 7.05 5.45
CA ARG A 9 10.32 7.51 4.92
C ARG A 9 9.97 6.87 3.58
N THR A 10 10.96 6.68 2.73
CA THR A 10 10.78 5.97 1.45
C THR A 10 10.47 4.50 1.71
N ALA A 11 11.18 3.85 2.61
CA ALA A 11 10.90 2.48 3.05
C ALA A 11 9.52 2.36 3.72
N TRP A 12 9.09 3.35 4.46
CA TRP A 12 7.76 3.43 5.08
C TRP A 12 6.64 3.49 4.03
N GLY A 13 6.81 4.31 3.00
CA GLY A 13 5.91 4.35 1.87
C GLY A 13 5.93 3.03 1.10
N PHE A 14 7.10 2.44 0.95
CA PHE A 14 7.30 1.19 0.23
C PHE A 14 6.63 0.01 0.92
N LEU A 15 6.81 -0.18 2.22
CA LEU A 15 6.19 -1.27 2.96
C LEU A 15 4.80 -0.94 3.49
N GLY A 16 4.39 0.31 3.44
CA GLY A 16 3.04 0.74 3.81
C GLY A 16 2.65 0.55 5.27
N VAL A 17 3.62 0.20 6.12
CA VAL A 17 3.34 -0.05 7.53
C VAL A 17 3.34 1.25 8.30
N ARG A 18 2.17 1.84 8.46
CA ARG A 18 1.96 2.96 9.36
C ARG A 18 1.28 2.47 10.63
N LEU A 19 2.06 2.40 11.70
CA LEU A 19 1.56 2.23 13.05
C LEU A 19 2.08 3.42 13.87
N PRO A 20 1.28 4.05 14.68
CA PRO A 20 -0.12 3.75 14.96
C PRO A 20 -1.05 4.05 13.78
N LEU A 21 -2.21 3.39 13.76
CA LEU A 21 -3.26 3.68 12.79
C LEU A 21 -3.75 5.13 12.96
N PRO A 22 -4.20 5.79 11.89
CA PRO A 22 -4.74 7.14 11.98
C PRO A 22 -6.03 7.18 12.83
N GLU A 23 -6.34 8.35 13.37
CA GLU A 23 -7.56 8.55 14.17
C GLU A 23 -8.84 8.48 13.33
N ASP A 24 -8.78 8.84 12.05
CA ASP A 24 -9.88 8.68 11.13
C ASP A 24 -10.19 7.19 10.94
N LYS A 25 -11.40 6.79 11.32
CA LYS A 25 -11.81 5.38 11.35
C LYS A 25 -11.83 4.72 9.96
N GLN A 26 -12.21 5.48 8.93
CA GLN A 26 -12.24 4.94 7.57
C GLN A 26 -10.81 4.74 7.06
N TRP A 27 -9.96 5.72 7.23
CA TRP A 27 -8.56 5.59 6.86
C TRP A 27 -7.85 4.47 7.63
N ALA A 28 -8.14 4.33 8.92
CA ALA A 28 -7.63 3.20 9.72
C ALA A 28 -8.08 1.85 9.15
N ALA A 29 -9.34 1.71 8.74
CA ALA A 29 -9.86 0.49 8.13
C ALA A 29 -9.19 0.22 6.76
N ASP A 30 -9.00 1.24 5.93
CA ASP A 30 -8.30 1.13 4.66
C ASP A 30 -6.85 0.67 4.86
N GLN A 31 -6.16 1.21 5.87
CA GLN A 31 -4.80 0.78 6.21
C GLN A 31 -4.74 -0.65 6.75
N VAL A 32 -5.73 -1.09 7.54
CA VAL A 32 -5.82 -2.50 7.97
C VAL A 32 -5.95 -3.43 6.76
N THR A 33 -6.76 -3.07 5.77
CA THR A 33 -6.89 -3.83 4.51
C THR A 33 -5.55 -3.94 3.79
N ILE A 34 -4.79 -2.83 3.71
CA ILE A 34 -3.45 -2.83 3.12
C ILE A 34 -2.48 -3.69 3.93
N LEU A 35 -2.50 -3.61 5.27
CA LEU A 35 -1.63 -4.40 6.14
C LEU A 35 -1.90 -5.91 6.01
N LYS A 36 -3.16 -6.31 5.79
CA LYS A 36 -3.52 -7.68 5.45
C LYS A 36 -2.91 -8.11 4.13
N ALA A 37 -3.00 -7.29 3.10
CA ALA A 37 -2.40 -7.58 1.79
C ALA A 37 -0.87 -7.55 1.79
N LEU A 38 -0.25 -6.90 2.77
CA LEU A 38 1.19 -6.99 3.05
C LEU A 38 1.58 -8.24 3.83
N GLY A 39 0.61 -8.99 4.33
CA GLY A 39 0.83 -10.13 5.22
C GLY A 39 1.39 -9.74 6.60
N VAL A 40 1.30 -8.47 6.98
CA VAL A 40 1.67 -7.97 8.32
C VAL A 40 0.60 -8.32 9.35
N LEU A 41 -0.65 -8.28 8.92
CA LEU A 41 -1.80 -8.79 9.66
C LEU A 41 -2.35 -10.03 8.95
N ASP A 42 -2.80 -10.99 9.74
CA ASP A 42 -3.51 -12.16 9.22
C ASP A 42 -4.85 -11.72 8.59
N PRO A 43 -5.20 -12.18 7.37
CA PRO A 43 -6.38 -11.71 6.67
C PRO A 43 -7.70 -12.12 7.33
N GLU A 44 -7.71 -13.23 8.08
CA GLU A 44 -8.92 -13.76 8.72
C GLU A 44 -9.07 -13.22 10.15
N THR A 45 -8.01 -13.33 10.96
CA THR A 45 -8.07 -12.94 12.37
C THR A 45 -7.75 -11.46 12.60
N GLY A 46 -7.01 -10.82 11.70
CA GLY A 46 -6.50 -9.45 11.89
C GLY A 46 -5.33 -9.35 12.88
N GLU A 47 -4.86 -10.47 13.41
CA GLU A 47 -3.74 -10.52 14.35
C GLU A 47 -2.38 -10.32 13.64
N PRO A 48 -1.39 -9.78 14.34
CA PRO A 48 -0.04 -9.63 13.80
C PRO A 48 0.59 -10.96 13.39
N THR A 49 1.24 -10.98 12.23
CA THR A 49 2.00 -12.14 11.74
C THR A 49 3.49 -11.98 12.04
N ALA A 50 4.29 -13.03 11.75
CA ALA A 50 5.75 -12.98 11.84
C ALA A 50 6.39 -11.89 10.96
N ARG A 51 5.72 -11.44 9.89
CA ARG A 51 6.19 -10.32 9.05
C ARG A 51 6.25 -9.00 9.82
N LEU A 52 5.41 -8.79 10.83
CA LEU A 52 5.49 -7.59 11.68
C LEU A 52 6.84 -7.52 12.40
N GLU A 53 7.36 -8.65 12.88
CA GLU A 53 8.65 -8.67 13.56
C GLU A 53 9.81 -8.33 12.61
N VAL A 54 9.75 -8.75 11.35
CA VAL A 54 10.71 -8.34 10.32
C VAL A 54 10.67 -6.83 10.09
N VAL A 55 9.47 -6.25 10.00
CA VAL A 55 9.27 -4.81 9.82
C VAL A 55 9.80 -4.01 11.01
N LYS A 56 9.58 -4.49 12.23
CA LYS A 56 10.13 -3.90 13.46
C LYS A 56 11.67 -3.96 13.48
N ALA A 57 12.24 -5.13 13.20
CA ALA A 57 13.69 -5.33 13.20
C ALA A 57 14.40 -4.45 12.16
N ALA A 58 13.76 -4.18 11.05
CA ALA A 58 14.27 -3.30 10.00
C ALA A 58 14.02 -1.79 10.26
N ASP A 59 13.44 -1.42 11.40
CA ASP A 59 13.02 -0.04 11.75
C ASP A 59 12.14 0.63 10.68
N LEU A 60 11.31 -0.16 10.01
CA LEU A 60 10.43 0.27 8.92
C LEU A 60 9.02 0.69 9.39
N ALA A 61 8.76 0.64 10.69
CA ALA A 61 7.50 1.03 11.29
C ALA A 61 7.70 1.99 12.46
N ARG A 62 6.76 2.93 12.59
CA ARG A 62 6.61 3.75 13.81
C ARG A 62 5.47 3.16 14.60
N LEU A 63 5.78 2.53 15.73
CA LEU A 63 4.82 1.70 16.47
C LEU A 63 4.01 2.48 17.50
N THR A 64 4.40 3.73 17.80
CA THR A 64 3.70 4.58 18.76
C THR A 64 3.40 5.95 18.16
N GLN A 65 2.35 6.60 18.68
CA GLN A 65 2.01 7.97 18.29
C GLN A 65 3.16 8.94 18.59
N GLU A 66 3.86 8.74 19.70
CA GLU A 66 5.01 9.55 20.06
C GLU A 66 6.17 9.42 19.04
N ALA A 67 6.50 8.20 18.65
CA ALA A 67 7.54 7.96 17.65
C ALA A 67 7.16 8.60 16.30
N TRP A 68 5.91 8.45 15.88
CA TRP A 68 5.42 9.07 14.65
C TRP A 68 5.46 10.61 14.74
N GLN A 69 4.99 11.19 15.83
CA GLN A 69 4.99 12.65 16.04
C GLN A 69 6.42 13.20 16.08
N THR A 70 7.35 12.48 16.70
CA THR A 70 8.76 12.86 16.73
C THR A 70 9.33 13.03 15.31
N GLU A 71 9.05 12.09 14.41
CA GLU A 71 9.50 12.18 13.02
C GLU A 71 8.80 13.31 12.26
N ARG A 72 7.51 13.51 12.54
CA ARG A 72 6.74 14.65 11.98
C ARG A 72 7.32 15.99 12.38
N ASP A 73 7.66 16.16 13.67
CA ASP A 73 8.24 17.39 14.21
C ASP A 73 9.63 17.69 13.63
N LYS A 74 10.45 16.66 13.37
CA LYS A 74 11.72 16.84 12.66
C LYS A 74 11.50 17.42 11.26
N MET A 75 10.47 16.94 10.55
CA MET A 75 10.13 17.46 9.22
C MET A 75 9.66 18.92 9.30
N ILE A 76 8.77 19.23 10.24
CA ILE A 76 8.31 20.61 10.48
C ILE A 76 9.49 21.52 10.78
N LYS A 77 10.39 21.12 11.69
CA LYS A 77 11.60 21.86 12.03
C LYS A 77 12.50 22.11 10.82
N THR A 78 12.56 21.17 9.90
CA THR A 78 13.32 21.33 8.64
C THR A 78 12.67 22.37 7.74
N CYS A 79 11.35 22.32 7.59
CA CYS A 79 10.58 23.27 6.77
C CYS A 79 10.62 24.69 7.35
N THR A 80 10.60 24.83 8.68
CA THR A 80 10.58 26.15 9.37
C THR A 80 11.88 26.95 9.26
N LYS A 81 12.91 26.38 8.67
CA LYS A 81 14.11 27.15 8.30
C LYS A 81 13.82 28.22 7.22
N CYS A 82 12.77 28.02 6.41
CA CYS A 82 12.40 28.90 5.31
C CYS A 82 10.92 29.28 5.27
N HIS A 83 10.05 28.53 5.94
CA HIS A 83 8.60 28.72 5.94
C HIS A 83 8.06 28.95 7.35
N SER A 84 6.86 29.53 7.47
CA SER A 84 6.18 29.59 8.76
C SER A 84 5.77 28.18 9.21
N GLU A 85 5.68 27.97 10.50
CA GLU A 85 5.25 26.69 11.06
C GLU A 85 3.83 26.32 10.62
N SER A 86 2.92 27.30 10.58
CA SER A 86 1.55 27.09 10.11
C SER A 86 1.52 26.60 8.66
N TYR A 87 2.31 27.20 7.78
CA TYR A 87 2.44 26.74 6.39
C TYR A 87 2.98 25.29 6.32
N ALA A 88 4.03 25.01 7.07
CA ALA A 88 4.61 23.64 7.07
C ALA A 88 3.59 22.60 7.54
N ARG A 89 2.83 22.88 8.59
CA ARG A 89 1.78 22.00 9.11
C ARG A 89 0.64 21.81 8.10
N GLU A 90 0.19 22.89 7.47
CA GLU A 90 -0.86 22.85 6.45
C GLU A 90 -0.44 21.99 5.24
N GLN A 91 0.76 22.21 4.71
CA GLN A 91 1.27 21.44 3.57
C GLN A 91 1.41 19.94 3.89
N LEU A 92 1.89 19.62 5.08
CA LEU A 92 1.97 18.22 5.52
C LEU A 92 0.58 17.62 5.77
N GLY A 93 -0.39 18.40 6.23
CA GLY A 93 -1.79 17.98 6.37
C GLY A 93 -2.47 17.69 5.03
N MET A 94 -2.22 18.53 4.01
CA MET A 94 -2.72 18.26 2.64
C MET A 94 -2.15 16.96 2.10
N GLY A 95 -0.91 16.66 2.38
CA GLY A 95 -0.32 15.41 1.97
C GLY A 95 -0.90 14.20 2.71
N ASP A 96 -1.21 14.30 3.99
CA ASP A 96 -1.92 13.23 4.71
C ASP A 96 -3.27 12.94 4.02
N LYS A 97 -3.95 13.97 3.54
CA LYS A 97 -5.21 13.81 2.80
C LYS A 97 -5.02 13.09 1.46
N ILE A 98 -3.96 13.42 0.72
CA ILE A 98 -3.61 12.70 -0.52
C ILE A 98 -3.35 11.23 -0.22
N MET A 99 -2.67 10.91 0.88
CA MET A 99 -2.42 9.54 1.29
C MET A 99 -3.69 8.83 1.73
N GLN A 100 -4.59 9.51 2.42
CA GLN A 100 -5.90 8.96 2.78
C GLN A 100 -6.69 8.56 1.53
N ASP A 101 -6.75 9.44 0.52
CA ASP A 101 -7.43 9.14 -0.74
C ASP A 101 -6.76 8.00 -1.52
N ALA A 102 -5.43 7.95 -1.54
CA ALA A 102 -4.67 6.86 -2.17
C ALA A 102 -4.90 5.52 -1.46
N ASP A 103 -4.89 5.49 -0.14
CA ASP A 103 -5.14 4.29 0.66
C ASP A 103 -6.57 3.76 0.47
N ARG A 104 -7.56 4.65 0.32
CA ARG A 104 -8.93 4.25 0.00
C ARG A 104 -9.03 3.55 -1.36
N LEU A 105 -8.42 4.10 -2.41
CA LEU A 105 -8.40 3.45 -3.74
C LEU A 105 -7.70 2.10 -3.68
N MET A 106 -6.62 2.02 -2.91
CA MET A 106 -5.86 0.79 -2.73
C MET A 106 -6.66 -0.28 -1.99
N ALA A 107 -7.33 0.09 -0.89
CA ALA A 107 -8.19 -0.81 -0.13
C ALA A 107 -9.34 -1.36 -1.00
N GLU A 108 -9.97 -0.51 -1.81
CA GLU A 108 -11.01 -0.94 -2.74
C GLU A 108 -10.48 -1.94 -3.77
N ALA A 109 -9.30 -1.71 -4.35
CA ALA A 109 -8.68 -2.64 -5.29
C ALA A 109 -8.36 -3.99 -4.63
N ILE A 110 -7.83 -3.98 -3.42
CA ILE A 110 -7.55 -5.19 -2.63
C ILE A 110 -8.84 -5.99 -2.42
N GLU A 111 -9.93 -5.36 -2.01
CA GLU A 111 -11.21 -6.05 -1.78
C GLU A 111 -11.79 -6.68 -3.05
N VAL A 112 -11.63 -6.02 -4.21
CA VAL A 112 -12.04 -6.60 -5.51
C VAL A 112 -11.25 -7.88 -5.80
N VAL A 113 -9.93 -7.85 -5.63
CA VAL A 113 -9.05 -9.01 -5.88
C VAL A 113 -9.27 -10.10 -4.83
N ALA A 114 -9.40 -9.73 -3.55
CA ALA A 114 -9.73 -10.68 -2.48
C ALA A 114 -11.04 -11.42 -2.74
N GLY A 115 -12.03 -10.72 -3.31
CA GLY A 115 -13.28 -11.34 -3.76
C GLY A 115 -13.06 -12.46 -4.79
N LEU A 116 -12.14 -12.27 -5.75
CA LEU A 116 -11.83 -13.31 -6.73
C LEU A 116 -11.16 -14.55 -6.10
N TYR A 117 -10.34 -14.35 -5.07
CA TYR A 117 -9.76 -15.45 -4.28
C TYR A 117 -10.85 -16.18 -3.48
N ARG A 118 -11.74 -15.47 -2.80
CA ARG A 118 -12.87 -16.07 -2.08
C ARG A 118 -13.80 -16.87 -2.99
N ASP A 119 -14.04 -16.37 -4.19
CA ASP A 119 -14.89 -17.03 -5.20
C ASP A 119 -14.18 -18.21 -5.89
N GLY A 120 -12.89 -18.43 -5.61
CA GLY A 120 -12.06 -19.46 -6.22
C GLY A 120 -11.79 -19.27 -7.72
N ILE A 121 -11.96 -18.02 -8.22
CA ILE A 121 -11.75 -17.63 -9.62
C ILE A 121 -10.25 -17.54 -9.92
N ILE A 122 -9.47 -17.02 -8.99
CA ILE A 122 -8.01 -17.00 -9.02
C ILE A 122 -7.46 -17.78 -7.83
N LYS A 123 -6.30 -18.39 -8.02
CA LYS A 123 -5.64 -19.19 -6.99
C LYS A 123 -4.14 -18.97 -7.08
N LYS A 124 -3.47 -19.03 -5.94
CA LYS A 124 -2.02 -19.17 -5.87
C LYS A 124 -1.64 -20.66 -5.90
N PRO A 125 -0.36 -20.98 -6.18
CA PRO A 125 0.13 -22.35 -6.06
C PRO A 125 -0.23 -22.98 -4.70
N ALA A 126 -0.49 -24.28 -4.67
CA ALA A 126 -0.96 -24.98 -3.48
C ALA A 126 0.05 -24.95 -2.31
N ASP A 127 1.34 -24.82 -2.63
CA ASP A 127 2.44 -24.71 -1.67
C ASP A 127 2.68 -23.26 -1.20
N TYR A 128 1.97 -22.28 -1.76
CA TYR A 128 2.07 -20.90 -1.31
C TYR A 128 1.20 -20.68 -0.08
N ALA A 129 1.84 -20.36 1.06
CA ALA A 129 1.19 -20.33 2.37
C ALA A 129 0.16 -19.19 2.53
N PHE A 130 0.20 -18.16 1.68
CA PHE A 130 -0.64 -16.97 1.80
C PHE A 130 -1.49 -16.75 0.55
N ALA A 131 -2.74 -17.22 0.58
CA ALA A 131 -3.64 -17.19 -0.57
C ALA A 131 -4.35 -15.84 -0.80
N TYR A 132 -4.39 -14.97 0.21
CA TYR A 132 -4.95 -13.62 0.11
C TYR A 132 -4.12 -12.75 -0.85
N PRO A 133 -4.66 -11.64 -1.43
CA PRO A 133 -3.84 -10.72 -2.20
C PRO A 133 -2.58 -10.34 -1.43
N ASP A 134 -1.42 -10.64 -1.99
CA ASP A 134 -0.13 -10.45 -1.33
C ASP A 134 0.79 -9.64 -2.25
N PHE A 135 1.06 -8.41 -1.87
CA PHE A 135 1.92 -7.51 -2.65
C PHE A 135 3.36 -8.03 -2.79
N LEU A 136 3.79 -8.89 -1.87
CA LEU A 136 5.13 -9.46 -1.88
C LEU A 136 5.21 -10.80 -2.63
N PHE A 137 4.09 -11.28 -3.14
CA PHE A 137 4.04 -12.56 -3.86
C PHE A 137 5.10 -12.64 -4.96
N PHE A 138 5.22 -11.62 -5.78
CA PHE A 138 6.25 -11.55 -6.81
C PHE A 138 7.69 -11.59 -6.28
N MET A 139 7.92 -11.01 -5.12
CA MET A 139 9.25 -10.94 -4.51
C MET A 139 9.62 -12.24 -3.80
N GLN A 140 8.65 -12.94 -3.24
CA GLN A 140 8.87 -14.18 -2.48
C GLN A 140 9.08 -15.39 -3.37
N THR A 141 8.52 -15.38 -4.56
CA THR A 141 8.63 -16.49 -5.51
C THR A 141 9.96 -16.52 -6.26
N GLY A 142 10.95 -15.83 -5.74
CA GLY A 142 12.34 -16.13 -6.01
C GLY A 142 13.00 -15.36 -7.14
N GLY A 143 12.87 -14.06 -7.18
CA GLY A 143 13.69 -13.27 -8.10
C GLY A 143 13.63 -13.75 -9.57
N ALA A 144 14.66 -13.47 -10.35
CA ALA A 144 14.67 -13.78 -11.79
C ALA A 144 14.59 -15.28 -12.15
N GLU A 145 14.95 -16.18 -11.25
CA GLU A 145 14.87 -17.62 -11.49
C GLU A 145 13.55 -18.25 -11.03
N GLY A 146 12.98 -17.81 -9.91
CA GLY A 146 11.69 -18.31 -9.41
C GLY A 146 10.51 -17.79 -10.23
N ALA A 147 10.59 -16.58 -10.75
CA ALA A 147 9.55 -15.99 -11.59
C ALA A 147 9.31 -16.70 -12.92
N LYS A 148 10.23 -17.55 -13.36
CA LYS A 148 10.11 -18.29 -14.63
C LYS A 148 9.02 -19.38 -14.62
N ASN A 149 8.54 -19.78 -13.46
CA ASN A 149 7.60 -20.90 -13.31
C ASN A 149 6.29 -20.51 -12.61
N LEU A 150 6.02 -19.22 -12.42
CA LEU A 150 4.83 -18.77 -11.70
C LEU A 150 3.84 -18.14 -12.66
N GLU A 151 2.70 -18.77 -12.78
CA GLU A 151 1.51 -18.19 -13.38
C GLU A 151 0.90 -17.18 -12.41
N VAL A 152 1.51 -16.00 -12.33
CA VAL A 152 0.91 -14.89 -11.58
C VAL A 152 -0.19 -14.29 -12.43
N SER A 153 -1.38 -14.20 -11.87
CA SER A 153 -2.53 -13.58 -12.51
C SER A 153 -2.23 -12.14 -12.91
N HIS A 154 -2.65 -11.71 -14.10
CA HIS A 154 -2.44 -10.33 -14.55
C HIS A 154 -3.08 -9.31 -13.59
N ILE A 155 -4.22 -9.64 -12.98
CA ILE A 155 -4.86 -8.75 -11.99
C ILE A 155 -4.01 -8.57 -10.73
N ASP A 156 -3.28 -9.62 -10.30
CA ASP A 156 -2.32 -9.51 -9.20
C ASP A 156 -1.12 -8.64 -9.59
N GLN A 157 -0.69 -8.69 -10.85
CA GLN A 157 0.38 -7.83 -11.37
C GLN A 157 -0.02 -6.36 -11.36
N VAL A 158 -1.23 -6.03 -11.81
CA VAL A 158 -1.75 -4.67 -11.77
C VAL A 158 -1.88 -4.18 -10.33
N LEU A 159 -2.40 -5.03 -9.42
CA LEU A 159 -2.50 -4.69 -8.00
C LEU A 159 -1.13 -4.43 -7.36
N PHE A 160 -0.13 -5.25 -7.70
CA PHE A 160 1.25 -5.04 -7.26
C PHE A 160 1.82 -3.72 -7.78
N GLU A 161 1.66 -3.42 -9.06
CA GLU A 161 2.15 -2.16 -9.64
C GLU A 161 1.43 -0.94 -9.04
N MET A 162 0.13 -1.04 -8.82
CA MET A 162 -0.68 -0.03 -8.16
C MET A 162 -0.11 0.31 -6.78
N TYR A 163 0.24 -0.72 -5.98
CA TYR A 163 0.83 -0.53 -4.66
C TYR A 163 2.28 -0.03 -4.72
N MET A 164 3.16 -0.78 -5.41
CA MET A 164 4.61 -0.59 -5.35
C MET A 164 5.10 0.62 -6.15
N LYS A 165 4.33 1.09 -7.12
CA LYS A 165 4.72 2.19 -8.00
C LYS A 165 3.84 3.42 -7.84
N HIS A 166 2.53 3.29 -8.02
CA HIS A 166 1.67 4.45 -8.10
C HIS A 166 1.34 5.03 -6.72
N ARG A 167 1.05 4.17 -5.74
CA ARG A 167 0.90 4.59 -4.35
C ARG A 167 2.20 5.19 -3.79
N MET A 168 3.34 4.59 -4.11
CA MET A 168 4.65 5.11 -3.76
C MET A 168 4.90 6.52 -4.30
N ARG A 169 4.50 6.77 -5.55
CA ARG A 169 4.65 8.10 -6.16
C ARG A 169 3.78 9.15 -5.48
N ALA A 170 2.55 8.81 -5.12
CA ALA A 170 1.71 9.69 -4.31
C ALA A 170 2.38 10.02 -2.98
N TYR A 171 2.93 9.02 -2.30
CA TYR A 171 3.64 9.17 -1.04
C TYR A 171 4.92 10.02 -1.16
N GLN A 172 5.76 9.74 -2.17
CA GLN A 172 6.99 10.50 -2.41
C GLN A 172 6.71 11.95 -2.73
N ALA A 173 5.72 12.20 -3.58
CA ALA A 173 5.32 13.55 -3.95
C ALA A 173 4.84 14.35 -2.72
N PHE A 174 4.12 13.71 -1.84
CA PHE A 174 3.69 14.30 -0.58
C PHE A 174 4.89 14.80 0.25
N PHE A 175 5.90 13.96 0.46
CA PHE A 175 7.09 14.37 1.21
C PHE A 175 7.89 15.49 0.56
N HIS A 176 7.80 15.64 -0.74
CA HIS A 176 8.46 16.70 -1.49
C HIS A 176 7.56 17.93 -1.73
N VAL A 177 6.34 17.92 -1.16
CA VAL A 177 5.34 18.99 -1.34
C VAL A 177 5.16 19.32 -2.83
N ASN A 178 4.99 18.27 -3.64
CA ASN A 178 4.79 18.38 -5.07
C ASN A 178 3.40 17.84 -5.47
N PRO A 179 2.34 18.66 -5.39
CA PRO A 179 0.98 18.23 -5.65
C PRO A 179 0.74 17.81 -7.10
N ASP A 180 1.42 18.42 -8.06
CA ASP A 180 1.32 18.09 -9.47
C ASP A 180 1.82 16.65 -9.74
N TYR A 181 3.00 16.31 -9.21
CA TYR A 181 3.52 14.96 -9.31
C TYR A 181 2.62 13.93 -8.57
N ALA A 182 2.11 14.30 -7.39
CA ALA A 182 1.19 13.44 -6.64
C ALA A 182 -0.09 13.14 -7.44
N TYR A 183 -0.64 14.15 -8.11
CA TYR A 183 -1.83 14.01 -8.92
C TYR A 183 -1.59 13.14 -10.16
N TRP A 184 -0.62 13.50 -11.02
CA TRP A 184 -0.44 12.84 -12.32
C TRP A 184 0.17 11.45 -12.25
N TYR A 185 1.20 11.28 -11.41
CA TYR A 185 1.95 10.01 -11.33
C TYR A 185 1.54 9.12 -10.16
N GLY A 186 0.77 9.66 -9.23
CA GLY A 186 0.20 8.94 -8.10
C GLY A 186 -1.29 8.70 -8.26
N TRP A 187 -2.12 9.66 -7.87
CA TRP A 187 -3.56 9.49 -7.76
C TRP A 187 -4.27 9.15 -9.08
N ALA A 188 -3.94 9.82 -10.18
CA ALA A 188 -4.54 9.54 -11.48
C ALA A 188 -4.23 8.12 -11.94
N MET A 189 -3.02 7.64 -11.69
CA MET A 189 -2.62 6.28 -12.03
C MET A 189 -3.30 5.25 -11.12
N LEU A 190 -3.42 5.51 -9.82
CA LEU A 190 -4.19 4.66 -8.90
C LEU A 190 -5.65 4.52 -9.35
N THR A 191 -6.27 5.61 -9.79
CA THR A 191 -7.64 5.60 -10.30
C THR A 191 -7.77 4.76 -11.58
N LYS A 192 -6.79 4.87 -12.48
CA LYS A 192 -6.72 4.05 -13.71
C LYS A 192 -6.60 2.56 -13.35
N ASP A 193 -5.67 2.21 -12.47
CA ASP A 193 -5.43 0.82 -12.08
C ASP A 193 -6.67 0.21 -11.40
N LEU A 194 -7.34 0.95 -10.54
CA LEU A 194 -8.60 0.50 -9.92
C LEU A 194 -9.68 0.23 -10.98
N GLY A 195 -9.80 1.09 -11.99
CA GLY A 195 -10.70 0.88 -13.12
C GLY A 195 -10.38 -0.40 -13.89
N GLU A 196 -9.11 -0.62 -14.19
CA GLU A 196 -8.61 -1.83 -14.87
C GLU A 196 -8.89 -3.09 -14.05
N ILE A 197 -8.59 -3.08 -12.75
CA ILE A 197 -8.86 -4.19 -11.83
C ILE A 197 -10.36 -4.52 -11.81
N LYS A 198 -11.25 -3.53 -11.75
CA LYS A 198 -12.72 -3.74 -11.76
C LYS A 198 -13.20 -4.39 -13.05
N GLU A 199 -12.72 -3.92 -14.20
CA GLU A 199 -13.12 -4.50 -15.50
C GLU A 199 -12.57 -5.92 -15.69
N MET A 200 -11.34 -6.17 -15.27
CA MET A 200 -10.76 -7.52 -15.28
C MET A 200 -11.56 -8.47 -14.37
N ALA A 201 -11.88 -8.05 -13.15
CA ALA A 201 -12.66 -8.86 -12.21
C ALA A 201 -14.06 -9.19 -12.74
N LYS A 202 -14.72 -8.22 -13.37
CA LYS A 202 -16.02 -8.42 -14.03
C LYS A 202 -15.93 -9.46 -15.15
N THR A 203 -14.93 -9.35 -16.00
CA THR A 203 -14.68 -10.30 -17.09
C THR A 203 -14.39 -11.72 -16.57
N MET A 204 -13.54 -11.84 -15.57
CA MET A 204 -13.19 -13.14 -14.97
C MET A 204 -14.40 -13.81 -14.32
N ARG A 205 -15.26 -13.06 -13.63
CA ARG A 205 -16.53 -13.58 -13.07
C ARG A 205 -17.48 -14.04 -14.14
N ALA A 206 -17.62 -13.29 -15.25
CA ALA A 206 -18.48 -13.67 -16.37
C ALA A 206 -18.04 -14.97 -17.02
N VAL A 207 -16.75 -15.14 -17.28
CA VAL A 207 -16.16 -16.36 -17.83
C VAL A 207 -16.37 -17.54 -16.89
N HIS A 208 -16.09 -17.38 -15.60
CA HIS A 208 -16.26 -18.43 -14.60
C HIS A 208 -17.72 -18.86 -14.43
N GLY A 209 -18.66 -17.91 -14.45
CA GLY A 209 -20.10 -18.18 -14.40
C GLY A 209 -20.66 -18.89 -15.65
N GLY A 210 -20.07 -18.62 -16.81
CA GLY A 210 -20.43 -19.28 -18.09
C GLY A 210 -19.95 -20.73 -18.18
N THR A 211 -18.91 -21.10 -17.43
CA THR A 211 -18.33 -22.47 -17.44
C THR A 211 -19.09 -23.44 -16.53
N LYS A 212 -19.99 -22.94 -15.68
CA LYS A 212 -20.81 -23.76 -14.75
C LYS A 212 -22.19 -24.15 -15.29
N LYS A 213 -22.50 -23.84 -16.53
CA LYS A 213 -23.71 -24.29 -17.25
C LYS A 213 -23.37 -25.44 -18.20
#